data_61835b09cc937200f5a7bb544a4d0ccc
#
_entry.id   61835b09cc937200f5a7bb544a4d0ccc
#
_cell.length_a   1.000
_cell.length_b   1.000
_cell.length_c   1.000
_cell.angle_alpha   90.00
_cell.angle_beta   90.00
_cell.angle_gamma   90.00
#
_symmetry.space_group_name_H-M   'P 1'
#
loop_
_entity.id
_entity.type
_entity.pdbx_description
1 polymer ?
#
loop_
_entity_poly.entity_id
_entity_poly.type
_entity_poly.pdbx_seq_one_letter_code
_entity_poly.pdbx_strand_id
1 'polypeptide(L)'
;MTRHPTDRWLAQQLREATPFGAGPRFLIRDNDRKFGASFACVAIGTGIDVLRTPYRAPKANAICERFLGSLRRECMDHFIILSERHLYHIVKEYARYFNYARPHQGIDQQIPCQPACLGMSATDGQVVSLPVLGALHRDYQRRAACGSTSKYPIPIPF
;
A
#
# COMPACT_ATOMS: atom_id res chain seq x y z
N MET A 1 8.28 -10.92 12.27
CA MET A 1 6.81 -11.11 12.49
C MET A 1 6.52 -11.58 13.89
N THR A 2 5.36 -11.24 14.47
CA THR A 2 4.92 -11.73 15.79
C THR A 2 3.48 -12.21 15.73
N ARG A 3 3.18 -13.29 16.51
CA ARG A 3 1.79 -13.76 16.69
C ARG A 3 1.03 -12.94 17.75
N HIS A 4 1.77 -12.26 18.64
CA HIS A 4 1.22 -11.49 19.76
C HIS A 4 1.80 -10.07 19.73
N PRO A 5 1.24 -9.17 18.89
CA PRO A 5 1.70 -7.80 18.81
C PRO A 5 1.44 -7.07 20.14
N THR A 6 2.49 -6.49 20.71
CA THR A 6 2.43 -5.65 21.91
C THR A 6 2.47 -4.17 21.52
N ASP A 7 2.13 -3.27 22.47
CA ASP A 7 2.24 -1.82 22.28
C ASP A 7 3.64 -1.38 21.83
N ARG A 8 4.69 -1.90 22.48
CA ARG A 8 6.08 -1.60 22.12
C ARG A 8 6.44 -2.10 20.72
N TRP A 9 5.95 -3.28 20.34
CA TRP A 9 6.18 -3.82 18.99
C TRP A 9 5.50 -2.95 17.93
N LEU A 10 4.24 -2.55 18.16
CA LEU A 10 3.52 -1.65 17.25
C LEU A 10 4.18 -0.28 17.15
N ALA A 11 4.67 0.27 18.27
CA ALA A 11 5.43 1.51 18.28
C ALA A 11 6.71 1.42 17.42
N GLN A 12 7.41 0.28 17.48
CA GLN A 12 8.59 0.04 16.66
C GLN A 12 8.21 -0.09 15.17
N GLN A 13 7.13 -0.82 14.84
CA GLN A 13 6.65 -0.93 13.46
C GLN A 13 6.26 0.43 12.89
N LEU A 14 5.65 1.31 13.70
CA LEU A 14 5.31 2.66 13.27
C LEU A 14 6.56 3.48 12.95
N ARG A 15 7.62 3.42 13.79
CA ARG A 15 8.91 4.08 13.51
C ARG A 15 9.55 3.59 12.21
N GLU A 16 9.53 2.29 11.99
CA GLU A 16 10.11 1.68 10.79
C GLU A 16 9.34 2.02 9.52
N ALA A 17 8.01 2.14 9.63
CA ALA A 17 7.13 2.50 8.51
C ALA A 17 7.13 4.00 8.18
N THR A 18 7.57 4.86 9.12
CA THR A 18 7.53 6.32 8.96
C THR A 18 8.93 6.92 9.18
N PRO A 19 9.88 6.70 8.27
CA PRO A 19 11.18 7.35 8.35
C PRO A 19 11.02 8.88 8.27
N PHE A 20 11.98 9.60 8.82
CA PHE A 20 11.99 11.05 9.03
C PHE A 20 11.29 11.85 7.90
N GLY A 21 10.16 12.51 8.25
CA GLY A 21 9.42 13.40 7.37
C GLY A 21 8.52 12.73 6.33
N ALA A 22 8.48 11.40 6.24
CA ALA A 22 7.69 10.67 5.25
C ALA A 22 6.39 10.06 5.80
N GLY A 23 5.99 10.41 7.02
CA GLY A 23 4.78 9.87 7.66
C GLY A 23 3.48 10.43 7.06
N PRO A 24 2.37 9.66 7.10
CA PRO A 24 1.07 10.17 6.75
C PRO A 24 0.61 11.20 7.80
N ARG A 25 -0.19 12.19 7.39
CA ARG A 25 -0.79 13.14 8.33
C ARG A 25 -1.74 12.46 9.33
N PHE A 26 -2.53 11.50 8.85
CA PHE A 26 -3.52 10.80 9.65
C PHE A 26 -3.28 9.29 9.63
N LEU A 27 -3.42 8.66 10.79
CA LEU A 27 -3.42 7.21 10.95
C LEU A 27 -4.74 6.76 11.57
N ILE A 28 -5.52 5.99 10.83
CA ILE A 28 -6.77 5.43 11.34
C ILE A 28 -6.46 4.08 11.98
N ARG A 29 -6.97 3.86 13.21
CA ARG A 29 -6.86 2.59 13.92
C ARG A 29 -8.16 2.20 14.62
N ASP A 30 -8.32 0.92 14.89
CA ASP A 30 -9.39 0.40 15.75
C ASP A 30 -9.15 0.68 17.25
N ASN A 31 -10.08 0.25 18.09
CA ASN A 31 -10.00 0.40 19.56
C ASN A 31 -9.29 -0.77 20.24
N ASP A 32 -8.43 -1.52 19.54
CA ASP A 32 -7.69 -2.63 20.14
C ASP A 32 -6.75 -2.11 21.25
N ARG A 33 -6.70 -2.85 22.37
CA ARG A 33 -5.89 -2.52 23.55
C ARG A 33 -4.38 -2.56 23.31
N LYS A 34 -3.93 -3.18 22.22
CA LYS A 34 -2.50 -3.20 21.83
C LYS A 34 -1.94 -1.85 21.40
N PHE A 35 -2.80 -0.86 21.11
CA PHE A 35 -2.38 0.52 20.86
C PHE A 35 -2.32 1.31 22.16
N GLY A 36 -1.22 1.19 22.89
CA GLY A 36 -1.02 1.82 24.20
C GLY A 36 -0.23 3.14 24.14
N ALA A 37 0.40 3.46 25.28
CA ALA A 37 1.12 4.71 25.46
C ALA A 37 2.39 4.81 24.60
N SER A 38 3.12 3.70 24.41
CA SER A 38 4.34 3.69 23.58
C SER A 38 4.02 4.00 22.12
N PHE A 39 2.95 3.41 21.59
CA PHE A 39 2.48 3.71 20.24
C PHE A 39 2.05 5.19 20.11
N ALA A 40 1.30 5.71 21.09
CA ALA A 40 0.85 7.10 21.08
C ALA A 40 2.04 8.09 21.12
N CYS A 41 3.05 7.83 21.95
CA CYS A 41 4.27 8.65 22.00
C CYS A 41 5.00 8.69 20.67
N VAL A 42 5.10 7.56 19.98
CA VAL A 42 5.75 7.53 18.66
C VAL A 42 4.93 8.30 17.61
N ALA A 43 3.61 8.12 17.59
CA ALA A 43 2.74 8.84 16.66
C ALA A 43 2.84 10.36 16.84
N ILE A 44 2.80 10.84 18.08
CA ILE A 44 2.98 12.27 18.42
C ILE A 44 4.37 12.75 17.98
N GLY A 45 5.42 12.00 18.30
CA GLY A 45 6.80 12.36 17.93
C GLY A 45 7.08 12.38 16.43
N THR A 46 6.28 11.66 15.64
CA THR A 46 6.35 11.66 14.17
C THR A 46 5.36 12.64 13.51
N GLY A 47 4.58 13.40 14.31
CA GLY A 47 3.59 14.35 13.79
C GLY A 47 2.35 13.71 13.16
N ILE A 48 2.05 12.46 13.52
CA ILE A 48 0.91 11.72 12.99
C ILE A 48 -0.31 11.89 13.90
N ASP A 49 -1.41 12.39 13.34
CA ASP A 49 -2.70 12.48 14.01
C ASP A 49 -3.39 11.11 14.00
N VAL A 50 -3.55 10.50 15.18
CA VAL A 50 -4.18 9.19 15.32
C VAL A 50 -5.69 9.32 15.46
N LEU A 51 -6.43 8.82 14.48
CA LEU A 51 -7.88 8.77 14.47
C LEU A 51 -8.37 7.39 14.91
N ARG A 52 -9.13 7.34 16.01
CA ARG A 52 -9.76 6.09 16.45
C ARG A 52 -11.07 5.87 15.72
N THR A 53 -11.29 4.66 15.22
CA THR A 53 -12.62 4.31 14.68
C THR A 53 -13.66 4.33 15.79
N PRO A 54 -14.86 4.87 15.55
CA PRO A 54 -15.95 4.81 16.51
C PRO A 54 -16.31 3.36 16.87
N TYR A 55 -16.86 3.16 18.07
CA TYR A 55 -17.33 1.85 18.48
C TYR A 55 -18.44 1.35 17.55
N ARG A 56 -18.36 0.10 17.11
CA ARG A 56 -19.32 -0.52 16.17
C ARG A 56 -19.49 0.21 14.83
N ALA A 57 -18.45 0.88 14.33
CA ALA A 57 -18.46 1.55 13.03
C ALA A 57 -17.64 0.75 11.97
N PRO A 58 -18.16 -0.36 11.43
CA PRO A 58 -17.41 -1.20 10.48
C PRO A 58 -17.02 -0.44 9.22
N LYS A 59 -17.81 0.54 8.79
CA LYS A 59 -17.51 1.36 7.62
C LYS A 59 -16.22 2.21 7.77
N ALA A 60 -15.85 2.55 9.02
CA ALA A 60 -14.67 3.37 9.26
C ALA A 60 -13.36 2.66 8.91
N ASN A 61 -13.33 1.33 8.92
CA ASN A 61 -12.17 0.50 8.55
C ASN A 61 -12.32 -0.22 7.21
N ALA A 62 -13.42 0.02 6.49
CA ALA A 62 -13.77 -0.71 5.28
C ALA A 62 -12.70 -0.63 4.17
N ILE A 63 -11.95 0.47 4.09
CA ILE A 63 -10.86 0.64 3.11
C ILE A 63 -9.72 -0.34 3.41
N CYS A 64 -9.29 -0.42 4.68
CA CYS A 64 -8.24 -1.35 5.11
C CYS A 64 -8.69 -2.82 4.91
N GLU A 65 -9.91 -3.15 5.32
CA GLU A 65 -10.48 -4.50 5.14
C GLU A 65 -10.57 -4.88 3.66
N ARG A 66 -10.95 -3.95 2.80
CA ARG A 66 -11.00 -4.16 1.34
C ARG A 66 -9.60 -4.44 0.79
N PHE A 67 -8.60 -3.64 1.18
CA PHE A 67 -7.22 -3.86 0.77
C PHE A 67 -6.72 -5.24 1.22
N LEU A 68 -6.90 -5.59 2.49
CA LEU A 68 -6.49 -6.89 3.03
C LEU A 68 -7.21 -8.05 2.36
N GLY A 69 -8.51 -7.90 2.09
CA GLY A 69 -9.29 -8.89 1.35
C GLY A 69 -8.81 -9.08 -0.09
N SER A 70 -8.45 -8.00 -0.78
CA SER A 70 -7.87 -8.06 -2.13
C SER A 70 -6.47 -8.66 -2.10
N LEU A 71 -5.60 -8.22 -1.18
CA LEU A 71 -4.26 -8.76 -1.00
C LEU A 71 -4.32 -10.29 -0.79
N ARG A 72 -5.25 -10.77 0.03
CA ARG A 72 -5.40 -12.20 0.26
C ARG A 72 -5.80 -12.93 -1.02
N ARG A 73 -6.95 -12.57 -1.61
CA ARG A 73 -7.52 -13.30 -2.76
C ARG A 73 -6.72 -13.15 -4.04
N GLU A 74 -6.16 -11.97 -4.30
CA GLU A 74 -5.49 -11.66 -5.57
C GLU A 74 -3.98 -11.92 -5.52
N CYS A 75 -3.41 -12.14 -4.31
CA CYS A 75 -1.98 -12.32 -4.14
C CYS A 75 -1.65 -13.51 -3.24
N MET A 76 -1.97 -13.43 -1.94
CA MET A 76 -1.46 -14.39 -0.95
C MET A 76 -1.92 -15.82 -1.18
N ASP A 77 -3.15 -16.04 -1.66
CA ASP A 77 -3.70 -17.37 -1.92
C ASP A 77 -3.01 -18.07 -3.13
N HIS A 78 -2.17 -17.34 -3.88
CA HIS A 78 -1.44 -17.86 -5.05
C HIS A 78 0.05 -18.13 -4.78
N PHE A 79 0.55 -17.85 -3.57
CA PHE A 79 1.97 -18.01 -3.24
C PHE A 79 2.21 -18.91 -2.03
N ILE A 80 3.24 -19.73 -2.11
CA ILE A 80 3.80 -20.42 -0.96
C ILE A 80 4.86 -19.53 -0.34
N ILE A 81 4.61 -19.04 0.87
CA ILE A 81 5.52 -18.14 1.58
C ILE A 81 6.61 -18.94 2.27
N LEU A 82 7.86 -18.79 1.81
CA LEU A 82 9.01 -19.53 2.31
C LEU A 82 9.73 -18.80 3.46
N SER A 83 9.64 -17.48 3.54
CA SER A 83 10.32 -16.67 4.55
C SER A 83 9.65 -15.32 4.76
N GLU A 84 10.00 -14.63 5.84
CA GLU A 84 9.54 -13.26 6.11
C GLU A 84 9.98 -12.28 5.02
N ARG A 85 11.22 -12.42 4.55
CA ARG A 85 11.75 -11.60 3.44
C ARG A 85 10.96 -11.84 2.15
N HIS A 86 10.62 -13.09 1.85
CA HIS A 86 9.80 -13.45 0.69
C HIS A 86 8.41 -12.82 0.77
N LEU A 87 7.75 -12.93 1.92
CA LEU A 87 6.48 -12.28 2.16
C LEU A 87 6.55 -10.76 1.96
N TYR A 88 7.59 -10.11 2.52
CA TYR A 88 7.79 -8.67 2.38
C TYR A 88 7.89 -8.24 0.91
N HIS A 89 8.66 -8.95 0.09
CA HIS A 89 8.78 -8.67 -1.34
C HIS A 89 7.45 -8.80 -2.08
N ILE A 90 6.72 -9.90 -1.84
CA ILE A 90 5.41 -10.13 -2.47
C ILE A 90 4.42 -9.03 -2.09
N VAL A 91 4.30 -8.71 -0.80
CA VAL A 91 3.36 -7.68 -0.31
C VAL A 91 3.74 -6.31 -0.85
N LYS A 92 5.03 -5.97 -0.89
CA LYS A 92 5.52 -4.70 -1.42
C LYS A 92 5.21 -4.55 -2.91
N GLU A 93 5.46 -5.59 -3.71
CA GLU A 93 5.16 -5.59 -5.14
C GLU A 93 3.66 -5.49 -5.39
N TYR A 94 2.84 -6.24 -4.62
CA TYR A 94 1.38 -6.15 -4.71
C TYR A 94 0.86 -4.77 -4.32
N ALA A 95 1.33 -4.18 -3.23
CA ALA A 95 0.91 -2.84 -2.80
C ALA A 95 1.21 -1.78 -3.86
N ARG A 96 2.36 -1.91 -4.55
CA ARG A 96 2.71 -1.04 -5.68
C ARG A 96 1.75 -1.22 -6.84
N TYR A 97 1.48 -2.46 -7.25
CA TYR A 97 0.50 -2.77 -8.29
C TYR A 97 -0.89 -2.23 -7.94
N PHE A 98 -1.35 -2.47 -6.71
CA PHE A 98 -2.65 -2.03 -6.19
C PHE A 98 -2.83 -0.51 -6.29
N ASN A 99 -1.80 0.27 -5.96
CA ASN A 99 -1.88 1.72 -5.92
C ASN A 99 -1.61 2.39 -7.27
N TYR A 100 -0.77 1.81 -8.13
CA TYR A 100 -0.26 2.50 -9.33
C TYR A 100 -0.65 1.87 -10.66
N ALA A 101 -1.20 0.68 -10.67
CA ALA A 101 -1.53 -0.03 -11.91
C ALA A 101 -2.94 -0.64 -11.93
N ARG A 102 -3.45 -1.08 -10.77
CA ARG A 102 -4.74 -1.75 -10.68
C ARG A 102 -5.90 -0.77 -10.75
N PRO A 103 -6.87 -0.95 -11.68
CA PRO A 103 -8.12 -0.19 -11.69
C PRO A 103 -9.00 -0.56 -10.50
N HIS A 104 -9.66 0.42 -9.88
CA HIS A 104 -10.52 0.22 -8.72
C HIS A 104 -11.96 0.59 -9.02
N GLN A 105 -12.87 -0.36 -8.89
CA GLN A 105 -14.29 -0.17 -9.13
C GLN A 105 -14.92 0.93 -8.25
N GLY A 106 -14.45 1.09 -7.01
CA GLY A 106 -14.97 2.09 -6.08
C GLY A 106 -14.59 3.54 -6.40
N ILE A 107 -13.76 3.75 -7.40
CA ILE A 107 -13.34 5.06 -7.93
C ILE A 107 -13.45 5.07 -9.46
N ASP A 108 -14.54 4.52 -10.00
CA ASP A 108 -14.88 4.52 -11.42
C ASP A 108 -13.76 3.95 -12.31
N GLN A 109 -13.19 2.80 -11.91
CA GLN A 109 -12.08 2.11 -12.60
C GLN A 109 -10.78 2.94 -12.68
N GLN A 110 -10.67 3.99 -11.91
CA GLN A 110 -9.43 4.77 -11.85
C GLN A 110 -8.37 4.09 -10.98
N ILE A 111 -7.12 4.53 -11.16
CA ILE A 111 -5.97 4.07 -10.39
C ILE A 111 -5.77 5.05 -9.22
N PRO A 112 -5.66 4.57 -7.95
CA PRO A 112 -5.61 5.44 -6.76
C PRO A 112 -4.50 6.50 -6.79
N CYS A 113 -3.30 6.11 -7.20
CA CYS A 113 -2.14 7.00 -7.26
C CYS A 113 -1.76 7.27 -8.71
N GLN A 114 -2.59 8.00 -9.45
CA GLN A 114 -2.18 8.51 -10.75
C GLN A 114 -1.23 9.70 -10.55
N PRO A 115 0.00 9.66 -11.11
CA PRO A 115 0.85 10.84 -11.15
C PRO A 115 0.10 11.96 -11.89
N ALA A 116 0.05 13.15 -11.30
CA ALA A 116 -0.64 14.32 -11.85
C ALA A 116 -0.14 14.74 -13.26
N CYS A 117 0.98 14.19 -13.70
CA CYS A 117 1.59 14.45 -15.00
C CYS A 117 1.00 13.65 -16.17
N LEU A 118 0.06 12.73 -15.93
CA LEU A 118 -0.56 11.92 -16.99
C LEU A 118 -1.83 12.54 -17.58
N GLY A 119 -1.96 13.87 -17.53
CA GLY A 119 -3.03 14.59 -18.20
C GLY A 119 -3.00 14.53 -19.73
N MET A 120 -2.04 13.88 -20.34
CA MET A 120 -2.01 13.53 -21.75
C MET A 120 -1.78 12.03 -21.88
N SER A 121 -2.86 11.27 -21.87
CA SER A 121 -2.82 9.92 -22.41
C SER A 121 -2.36 10.07 -23.87
N ALA A 122 -1.13 9.69 -24.16
CA ALA A 122 -0.69 9.59 -25.52
C ALA A 122 -1.66 8.64 -26.23
N THR A 123 -2.52 9.19 -27.09
CA THR A 123 -3.48 8.40 -27.89
C THR A 123 -2.75 7.52 -28.88
N ASP A 124 -1.50 7.84 -29.16
CA ASP A 124 -0.63 7.14 -30.09
C ASP A 124 0.48 6.40 -29.35
N GLY A 125 0.59 5.10 -29.53
CA GLY A 125 1.63 4.27 -28.91
C GLY A 125 1.21 2.82 -28.72
N GLN A 126 2.18 1.90 -28.78
CA GLN A 126 1.95 0.48 -28.58
C GLN A 126 1.61 0.17 -27.12
N VAL A 127 0.55 -0.60 -26.90
CA VAL A 127 0.22 -1.12 -25.56
C VAL A 127 1.17 -2.27 -25.23
N VAL A 128 1.91 -2.13 -24.14
CA VAL A 128 2.86 -3.13 -23.62
C VAL A 128 2.30 -3.69 -22.32
N SER A 129 2.35 -5.00 -22.17
CA SER A 129 1.96 -5.72 -20.96
C SER A 129 3.20 -6.05 -20.13
N LEU A 130 3.30 -5.52 -18.92
CA LEU A 130 4.37 -5.81 -17.97
C LEU A 130 3.91 -6.83 -16.94
N PRO A 131 4.66 -7.90 -16.71
CA PRO A 131 4.32 -8.88 -15.69
C PRO A 131 4.52 -8.30 -14.28
N VAL A 132 3.61 -8.63 -13.38
CA VAL A 132 3.65 -8.29 -11.96
C VAL A 132 3.46 -9.57 -11.16
N LEU A 133 4.20 -9.75 -10.08
CA LEU A 133 4.16 -10.94 -9.22
C LEU A 133 4.34 -12.24 -10.02
N GLY A 134 5.43 -12.33 -10.79
CA GLY A 134 5.71 -13.51 -11.59
C GLY A 134 4.69 -13.79 -12.70
N ALA A 135 4.03 -12.73 -13.22
CA ALA A 135 2.95 -12.76 -14.20
C ALA A 135 1.58 -13.20 -13.68
N LEU A 136 1.39 -13.26 -12.35
CA LEU A 136 0.06 -13.44 -11.74
C LEU A 136 -0.87 -12.27 -12.14
N HIS A 137 -0.32 -11.05 -12.21
CA HIS A 137 -1.01 -9.87 -12.72
C HIS A 137 -0.25 -9.25 -13.89
N ARG A 138 -0.92 -8.33 -14.57
CA ARG A 138 -0.33 -7.58 -15.68
C ARG A 138 -0.62 -6.09 -15.52
N ASP A 139 0.41 -5.27 -15.70
CA ASP A 139 0.29 -3.82 -15.83
C ASP A 139 0.35 -3.47 -17.31
N TYR A 140 -0.69 -2.84 -17.84
CA TYR A 140 -0.79 -2.43 -19.22
C TYR A 140 -0.41 -0.96 -19.34
N GLN A 141 0.66 -0.70 -20.07
CA GLN A 141 1.17 0.65 -20.28
C GLN A 141 1.22 0.98 -21.77
N ARG A 142 0.89 2.22 -22.11
CA ARG A 142 1.10 2.74 -23.45
C ARG A 142 2.53 3.29 -23.55
N ARG A 143 3.36 2.73 -24.43
CA ARG A 143 4.69 3.24 -24.72
C ARG A 143 4.60 4.32 -25.79
N ALA A 144 5.10 5.52 -25.50
CA ALA A 144 5.31 6.51 -26.54
C ALA A 144 6.35 5.99 -27.55
N ALA A 145 6.18 6.34 -28.82
CA ALA A 145 7.03 5.87 -29.92
C ALA A 145 8.50 6.32 -29.82
N CYS A 146 8.86 7.17 -28.87
CA CYS A 146 10.22 7.66 -28.67
C CYS A 146 10.60 7.72 -27.18
N GLY A 147 11.64 6.98 -26.78
CA GLY A 147 12.53 7.19 -25.63
C GLY A 147 11.90 7.06 -24.24
N SER A 148 12.17 5.93 -23.63
CA SER A 148 12.40 5.66 -22.20
C SER A 148 11.95 6.72 -21.18
N THR A 149 11.06 6.33 -20.29
CA THR A 149 11.31 6.53 -18.84
C THR A 149 10.35 5.65 -18.05
N SER A 150 10.87 4.93 -17.08
CA SER A 150 10.10 4.13 -16.12
C SER A 150 9.01 4.99 -15.49
N LYS A 151 7.76 4.56 -15.58
CA LYS A 151 6.58 5.21 -14.98
C LYS A 151 6.63 5.31 -13.45
N TYR A 152 7.62 4.69 -12.85
CA TYR A 152 7.73 4.62 -11.42
C TYR A 152 8.79 5.60 -10.91
N PRO A 153 8.39 6.66 -10.22
CA PRO A 153 9.36 7.43 -9.47
C PRO A 153 10.02 6.53 -8.41
N ILE A 154 11.23 6.87 -8.09
CA ILE A 154 12.18 6.33 -7.12
C ILE A 154 11.53 5.52 -5.99
N PRO A 155 12.13 4.41 -5.54
CA PRO A 155 11.59 3.59 -4.46
C PRO A 155 11.34 4.45 -3.22
N ILE A 156 10.10 4.40 -2.71
CA ILE A 156 9.79 4.93 -1.40
C ILE A 156 10.67 4.14 -0.42
N PRO A 157 11.58 4.78 0.33
CA PRO A 157 12.32 4.10 1.38
C PRO A 157 11.33 3.68 2.46
N PHE A 158 11.28 2.42 2.78
CA PHE A 158 10.67 1.85 3.98
C PHE A 158 11.76 1.41 4.93
#